data_ec4f360807a7921f45761030e43100e7
#
_entry.id   ec4f360807a7921f45761030e43100e7
#
_cell.length_a   1.000
_cell.length_b   1.000
_cell.length_c   1.000
_cell.angle_alpha   90.00
_cell.angle_beta   90.00
_cell.angle_gamma   90.00
#
_symmetry.space_group_name_H-M   'P 1'
#
loop_
_entity.id
_entity.type
_entity.pdbx_description
1 polymer ?
#
loop_
_entity_poly.entity_id
_entity_poly.type
_entity_poly.pdbx_seq_one_letter_code
_entity_poly.pdbx_strand_id
1 'polypeptide(L)' 'MVRVNSSAIIAIGYDEQTTRMRIQFQQGHSYDYCRVPPNVHAAFMRAYSKGIYYNQYIKDRYQC' A
#
# COMPACT_ATOMS: atom_id res chain seq x y z
N MET A 1 -10.86 3.93 1.72
CA MET A 1 -9.82 2.95 1.31
C MET A 1 -10.44 1.92 0.39
N VAL A 2 -9.66 1.46 -0.56
CA VAL A 2 -10.12 0.44 -1.51
C VAL A 2 -9.78 -0.94 -0.95
N ARG A 3 -10.78 -1.80 -0.85
CA ARG A 3 -10.55 -3.17 -0.39
C ARG A 3 -9.89 -3.99 -1.49
N VAL A 4 -8.94 -4.82 -1.11
CA VAL A 4 -8.22 -5.67 -2.04
C VAL A 4 -8.35 -7.13 -1.63
N ASN A 5 -8.18 -8.02 -2.60
CA ASN A 5 -8.25 -9.45 -2.36
C ASN A 5 -6.84 -9.99 -2.15
N SER A 6 -6.43 -10.05 -0.88
CA SER A 6 -5.08 -10.46 -0.51
C SER A 6 -5.11 -11.19 0.82
N SER A 7 -4.24 -12.18 0.99
CA SER A 7 -4.11 -12.87 2.26
C SER A 7 -3.40 -12.03 3.30
N ALA A 8 -2.69 -10.99 2.90
CA ALA A 8 -1.90 -10.16 3.81
C ALA A 8 -2.51 -8.78 4.04
N ILE A 9 -3.23 -8.24 3.08
CA ILE A 9 -3.68 -6.85 3.08
C ILE A 9 -5.19 -6.81 2.86
N ILE A 10 -5.88 -6.01 3.69
CA ILE A 10 -7.33 -5.85 3.60
C ILE A 10 -7.70 -4.71 2.65
N ALA A 11 -7.04 -3.56 2.79
CA ALA A 11 -7.43 -2.36 2.08
C ALA A 11 -6.24 -1.42 1.92
N ILE A 12 -6.30 -0.59 0.88
CA ILE A 12 -5.26 0.39 0.57
C ILE A 12 -5.95 1.74 0.29
N GLY A 13 -5.46 2.80 0.94
CA GLY A 13 -5.90 4.16 0.68
C GLY A 13 -4.74 4.99 0.17
N TYR A 14 -5.04 5.97 -0.69
CA TYR A 14 -4.00 6.83 -1.25
C TYR A 14 -4.54 8.24 -1.43
N ASP A 15 -3.73 9.22 -1.05
CA ASP A 15 -4.02 10.64 -1.25
C ASP A 15 -3.01 11.20 -2.24
N GLU A 16 -3.48 11.52 -3.44
CA GLU A 16 -2.60 12.03 -4.49
C GLU A 16 -2.00 13.40 -4.16
N GLN A 17 -2.71 14.20 -3.38
CA GLN A 17 -2.23 15.54 -3.06
C GLN A 17 -1.03 15.51 -2.12
N THR A 18 -1.04 14.61 -1.16
CA THR A 18 0.04 14.48 -0.19
C THR A 18 0.99 13.34 -0.51
N THR A 19 0.64 12.48 -1.47
CA THR A 19 1.34 11.25 -1.82
C THR A 19 1.46 10.29 -0.63
N ARG A 20 0.51 10.36 0.29
CA ARG A 20 0.48 9.51 1.46
C ARG A 20 -0.41 8.30 1.17
N MET A 21 0.10 7.12 1.51
CA MET A 21 -0.62 5.86 1.31
C MET A 21 -0.84 5.19 2.66
N ARG A 22 -2.05 4.65 2.88
CA ARG A 22 -2.35 3.89 4.08
C ARG A 22 -2.67 2.45 3.68
N ILE A 23 -2.05 1.51 4.38
CA ILE A 23 -2.27 0.08 4.15
C ILE A 23 -2.83 -0.53 5.44
N GLN A 24 -3.98 -1.19 5.31
CA GLN A 24 -4.57 -1.96 6.41
C GLN A 24 -4.27 -3.43 6.20
N PHE A 25 -3.59 -4.03 7.16
CA PHE A 25 -3.16 -5.42 7.09
C PHE A 25 -4.17 -6.35 7.75
N GLN A 26 -4.15 -7.62 7.35
CA GLN A 26 -5.07 -8.64 7.88
C GLN A 26 -4.94 -8.80 9.39
N GLN A 27 -3.81 -8.46 9.96
CA GLN A 27 -3.60 -8.52 11.40
C GLN A 27 -4.34 -7.42 12.17
N GLY A 28 -4.95 -6.47 11.46
CA GLY A 28 -5.71 -5.40 12.07
C GLY A 28 -4.96 -4.08 12.23
N HIS A 29 -3.69 -4.04 11.90
CA HIS A 29 -2.89 -2.82 11.97
C HIS A 29 -2.97 -2.05 10.67
N SER A 30 -2.94 -0.71 10.78
CA SER A 30 -2.85 0.18 9.62
C SER A 30 -1.59 1.01 9.76
N TYR A 31 -0.87 1.17 8.65
CA TYR A 31 0.35 1.96 8.61
C TYR A 31 0.28 2.98 7.49
N ASP A 32 0.87 4.14 7.74
CA ASP A 32 0.97 5.21 6.75
C ASP A 32 2.36 5.21 6.13
N TYR A 33 2.39 5.47 4.83
CA TYR A 33 3.62 5.59 4.05
C TYR A 33 3.60 6.95 3.37
N CYS A 34 4.73 7.64 3.39
CA CYS A 34 4.84 9.01 2.91
C CYS A 34 5.64 9.08 1.62
N ARG A 35 5.32 10.08 0.80
CA ARG A 35 6.02 10.35 -0.45
C ARG A 35 6.04 9.14 -1.39
N VAL A 36 4.89 8.47 -1.47
CA VAL A 36 4.73 7.34 -2.40
C VAL A 36 4.34 7.89 -3.76
N PRO A 37 5.17 7.73 -4.80
CA PRO A 37 4.82 8.25 -6.12
C PRO A 37 3.52 7.61 -6.64
N PRO A 38 2.70 8.36 -7.39
CA PRO A 38 1.45 7.80 -7.92
C PRO A 38 1.65 6.54 -8.76
N ASN A 39 2.76 6.45 -9.50
CA ASN A 39 3.02 5.25 -10.30
C ASN A 39 3.30 4.02 -9.44
N VAL A 40 3.89 4.21 -8.26
CA VAL A 40 4.10 3.10 -7.32
C VAL A 40 2.76 2.61 -6.78
N HIS A 41 1.90 3.55 -6.39
CA HIS A 41 0.55 3.18 -5.93
C HIS A 41 -0.23 2.47 -7.04
N ALA A 42 -0.19 2.97 -8.27
CA ALA A 42 -0.90 2.37 -9.38
C ALA A 42 -0.41 0.95 -9.66
N ALA A 43 0.91 0.74 -9.66
CA ALA A 43 1.48 -0.59 -9.86
C ALA A 43 1.09 -1.54 -8.73
N PHE A 44 1.08 -1.04 -7.50
CA PHE A 44 0.68 -1.83 -6.34
C PHE A 44 -0.78 -2.29 -6.48
N MET A 45 -1.66 -1.38 -6.89
CA MET A 45 -3.08 -1.73 -7.06
C MET A 45 -3.31 -2.75 -8.18
N ARG A 46 -2.42 -2.79 -9.17
CA ARG A 46 -2.51 -3.77 -10.27
C ARG A 46 -1.75 -5.05 -10.01
N ALA A 47 -0.96 -5.11 -8.95
CA ALA A 47 -0.14 -6.28 -8.68
C ALA A 47 -1.00 -7.51 -8.42
N TYR A 48 -0.60 -8.63 -9.00
CA TYR A 48 -1.30 -9.90 -8.80
C TYR A 48 -1.26 -10.31 -7.33
N SER A 49 -0.09 -10.18 -6.70
CA SER A 49 0.05 -10.43 -5.27
C SER A 49 0.41 -9.12 -4.56
N LYS A 50 -0.53 -8.60 -3.78
CA LYS A 50 -0.31 -7.37 -3.03
C LYS A 50 0.78 -7.56 -1.97
N GLY A 51 0.80 -8.73 -1.31
CA GLY A 51 1.79 -8.99 -0.29
C GLY A 51 3.21 -9.05 -0.84
N ILE A 52 3.40 -9.71 -1.97
CA ILE A 52 4.72 -9.79 -2.60
C ILE A 52 5.18 -8.41 -3.07
N TYR A 53 4.30 -7.66 -3.72
CA TYR A 53 4.64 -6.31 -4.17
C TYR A 53 5.04 -5.43 -2.99
N TYR A 54 4.28 -5.49 -1.91
CA TYR A 54 4.58 -4.73 -0.71
C TYR A 54 5.98 -5.07 -0.19
N ASN A 55 6.30 -6.35 -0.07
CA ASN A 55 7.59 -6.78 0.46
C ASN A 55 8.75 -6.35 -0.42
N GLN A 56 8.56 -6.36 -1.73
CA GLN A 56 9.65 -6.05 -2.66
C GLN A 56 9.86 -4.56 -2.89
N TYR A 57 8.77 -3.76 -2.88
CA TYR A 57 8.85 -2.38 -3.37
C TYR A 57 8.42 -1.33 -2.37
N ILE A 58 7.72 -1.68 -1.30
CA ILE A 58 7.16 -0.69 -0.38
C ILE A 58 7.74 -0.79 1.01
N LYS A 59 7.91 -2.00 1.51
CA LYS A 59 8.37 -2.23 2.87
C LYS A 59 9.71 -1.53 3.10
N ASP A 60 9.79 -0.75 4.18
CA ASP A 60 10.99 -0.05 4.60
C ASP A 60 11.51 1.00 3.61
N ARG A 61 10.67 1.45 2.66
CA ARG A 61 11.10 2.42 1.66
C ARG A 61 10.44 3.78 1.78
N TYR A 62 9.19 3.83 2.20
CA TYR A 62 8.40 5.07 2.21
C TYR A 62 7.94 5.41 3.62
N GLN A 63 8.79 5.28 4.56
CA GLN A 63 8.47 5.58 5.96
C GLN A 63 8.25 7.08 6.14
N CYS A 64 7.25 7.44 6.96
CA CYS A 64 6.98 8.83 7.27
C CYS A 64 7.94 9.41 8.30
#